data_8b00e38bd6c3f49b614de4cff43e879e
#
_entry.id   8b00e38bd6c3f49b614de4cff43e879e
#
_cell.length_a   1.000
_cell.length_b   1.000
_cell.length_c   1.000
_cell.angle_alpha   90.00
_cell.angle_beta   90.00
_cell.angle_gamma   90.00
#
_symmetry.space_group_name_H-M   'P 1'
#
loop_
_entity.id
_entity.type
_entity.pdbx_description
1 polymer ?
#
loop_
_entity_poly.entity_id
_entity_poly.type
_entity_poly.pdbx_seq_one_letter_code
_entity_poly.pdbx_strand_id
1 'polypeptide(L)'
;MNPAYITLTSVATSTNINLDYRQSPFNVSVAVTGSSSGTFGYTVQYTLDDLQWLAVIKSTRAAVWFDDANLVALSCNYTGNYMFPVAAVRLNCTAASSAQLTMCVLQGGPG
;
A
#
# COMPACT_ATOMS: atom_id res chain seq x y z
N MET A 1 -11.35 -5.82 9.50
CA MET A 1 -11.26 -4.55 8.75
C MET A 1 -11.98 -4.69 7.43
N ASN A 2 -12.75 -3.70 7.06
CA ASN A 2 -13.31 -3.65 5.72
C ASN A 2 -12.21 -3.38 4.70
N PRO A 3 -12.36 -3.85 3.45
CA PRO A 3 -11.39 -3.52 2.42
C PRO A 3 -11.23 -2.01 2.24
N ALA A 4 -9.99 -1.55 2.09
CA ALA A 4 -9.69 -0.16 1.81
C ALA A 4 -9.17 -0.05 0.38
N TYR A 5 -9.55 1.01 -0.33
CA TYR A 5 -9.22 1.21 -1.73
C TYR A 5 -8.54 2.55 -1.95
N ILE A 6 -7.53 2.55 -2.82
CA ILE A 6 -6.90 3.76 -3.32
C ILE A 6 -6.84 3.66 -4.84
N THR A 7 -7.21 4.74 -5.52
CA THR A 7 -7.21 4.80 -6.98
C THR A 7 -6.34 5.96 -7.45
N LEU A 8 -5.44 5.68 -8.40
CA LEU A 8 -4.58 6.67 -9.04
C LEU A 8 -4.76 6.64 -10.55
N THR A 9 -4.82 7.82 -11.16
CA THR A 9 -4.97 7.97 -12.61
C THR A 9 -3.78 8.67 -13.26
N SER A 10 -2.79 9.05 -12.46
CA SER A 10 -1.58 9.74 -12.92
C SER A 10 -0.38 9.29 -12.11
N VAL A 11 0.82 9.63 -12.59
CA VAL A 11 2.06 9.37 -11.84
C VAL A 11 2.00 10.14 -10.52
N ALA A 12 1.94 9.42 -9.42
CA ALA A 12 1.83 10.01 -8.09
C ALA A 12 2.06 8.95 -7.02
N THR A 13 2.32 9.39 -5.79
CA THR A 13 2.33 8.53 -4.63
C THR A 13 1.00 8.73 -3.89
N SER A 14 0.32 7.64 -3.57
CA SER A 14 -0.97 7.71 -2.89
C SER A 14 -0.82 8.15 -1.44
N THR A 15 -1.94 8.50 -0.82
CA THR A 15 -2.01 8.57 0.63
C THR A 15 -1.78 7.18 1.21
N ASN A 16 -1.33 7.13 2.45
CA ASN A 16 -1.08 5.86 3.11
C ASN A 16 -2.37 5.25 3.67
N ILE A 17 -2.42 3.93 3.69
CA ILE A 17 -3.45 3.17 4.38
C ILE A 17 -2.83 2.64 5.67
N ASN A 18 -3.34 3.09 6.82
CA ASN A 18 -2.85 2.65 8.12
C ASN A 18 -3.41 1.27 8.46
N LEU A 19 -2.57 0.43 9.03
CA LEU A 19 -2.91 -0.94 9.39
C LEU A 19 -2.82 -1.12 10.89
N ASP A 20 -3.54 -2.11 11.42
CA ASP A 20 -3.45 -2.46 12.84
C ASP A 20 -2.33 -3.48 13.03
N TYR A 21 -1.11 -2.99 13.22
CA TYR A 21 0.08 -3.83 13.37
C TYR A 21 0.11 -4.58 14.70
N ARG A 22 -0.79 -4.25 15.63
CA ARG A 22 -0.87 -4.93 16.94
C ARG A 22 -1.74 -6.17 16.90
N GLN A 23 -2.43 -6.41 15.76
CA GLN A 23 -3.29 -7.56 15.63
C GLN A 23 -2.50 -8.85 15.52
N SER A 24 -2.95 -9.90 16.18
CA SER A 24 -2.29 -11.21 16.16
C SER A 24 -3.32 -12.30 15.87
N PRO A 25 -3.12 -13.14 14.85
CA PRO A 25 -2.02 -13.08 13.87
C PRO A 25 -2.16 -11.90 12.93
N PHE A 26 -1.03 -11.37 12.46
CA PHE A 26 -1.03 -10.31 11.48
C PHE A 26 -1.10 -10.90 10.07
N ASN A 27 -2.09 -10.48 9.32
CA ASN A 27 -2.28 -10.96 7.95
C ASN A 27 -2.96 -9.87 7.14
N VAL A 28 -2.25 -9.33 6.16
CA VAL A 28 -2.74 -8.28 5.29
C VAL A 28 -2.54 -8.70 3.84
N SER A 29 -3.61 -8.65 3.06
CA SER A 29 -3.57 -8.93 1.63
C SER A 29 -3.67 -7.62 0.86
N VAL A 30 -2.87 -7.49 -0.18
CA VAL A 30 -2.84 -6.32 -1.05
C VAL A 30 -3.05 -6.79 -2.48
N ALA A 31 -3.96 -6.16 -3.19
CA ALA A 31 -4.18 -6.43 -4.61
C ALA A 31 -4.11 -5.12 -5.38
N VAL A 32 -3.37 -5.12 -6.49
CA VAL A 32 -3.30 -3.96 -7.39
C VAL A 32 -3.85 -4.38 -8.74
N THR A 33 -4.85 -3.63 -9.20
CA THR A 33 -5.47 -3.87 -10.50
C THR A 33 -5.37 -2.61 -11.35
N GLY A 34 -5.09 -2.79 -12.63
CA GLY A 34 -5.08 -1.70 -13.60
C GLY A 34 -6.22 -1.87 -14.59
N SER A 35 -6.63 -0.75 -15.21
CA SER A 35 -7.64 -0.80 -16.26
C SER A 35 -7.12 -1.58 -17.46
N SER A 36 -8.03 -2.17 -18.24
CA SER A 36 -7.68 -2.98 -19.41
C SER A 36 -7.16 -2.16 -20.57
N SER A 37 -7.33 -0.84 -20.55
CA SER A 37 -6.85 0.07 -21.59
C SER A 37 -5.67 0.88 -21.07
N GLY A 38 -4.72 1.21 -21.96
CA GLY A 38 -3.56 2.01 -21.61
C GLY A 38 -2.42 1.19 -20.97
N THR A 39 -1.41 1.90 -20.53
CA THR A 39 -0.24 1.31 -19.87
C THR A 39 -0.07 1.90 -18.48
N PHE A 40 0.44 1.09 -17.55
CA PHE A 40 0.68 1.52 -16.19
C PHE A 40 1.92 0.84 -15.61
N GLY A 41 2.48 1.46 -14.58
CA GLY A 41 3.56 0.88 -13.78
C GLY A 41 3.42 1.33 -12.34
N TYR A 42 3.79 0.46 -11.40
CA TYR A 42 3.63 0.79 -9.99
C TYR A 42 4.61 0.04 -9.11
N THR A 43 4.76 0.56 -7.90
CA THR A 43 5.47 -0.10 -6.81
C THR A 43 4.61 0.06 -5.56
N VAL A 44 4.43 -1.01 -4.81
CA VAL A 44 3.78 -0.93 -3.50
C VAL A 44 4.87 -0.74 -2.45
N GLN A 45 4.66 0.22 -1.55
CA GLN A 45 5.60 0.55 -0.49
C GLN A 45 4.95 0.32 0.86
N TYR A 46 5.75 -0.09 1.83
CA TYR A 46 5.30 -0.28 3.21
C TYR A 46 6.25 0.40 4.18
N THR A 47 5.75 0.68 5.36
CA THR A 47 6.56 1.24 6.44
C THR A 47 6.28 0.52 7.74
N LEU A 48 7.31 0.43 8.58
CA LEU A 48 7.18 -0.08 9.95
C LEU A 48 6.97 1.06 10.95
N ASP A 49 7.03 2.32 10.51
CA ASP A 49 6.82 3.48 11.36
C ASP A 49 5.32 3.73 11.53
N ASP A 50 4.87 3.87 12.78
CA ASP A 50 3.49 4.23 13.07
C ASP A 50 3.32 5.73 12.87
N LEU A 51 2.71 6.11 11.75
CA LEU A 51 2.54 7.51 11.38
C LEU A 51 1.68 8.27 12.37
N GLN A 52 0.67 7.61 12.94
CA GLN A 52 -0.20 8.22 13.93
C GLN A 52 0.55 8.48 15.24
N TRP A 53 1.39 7.53 15.65
CA TRP A 53 2.21 7.69 16.85
C TRP A 53 3.25 8.80 16.67
N LEU A 54 3.91 8.87 15.50
CA LEU A 54 4.86 9.93 15.21
C LEU A 54 4.21 11.32 15.29
N ALA A 55 2.97 11.44 14.84
CA ALA A 55 2.24 12.69 14.93
C ALA A 55 1.89 13.04 16.39
N VAL A 56 1.50 12.04 17.19
CA VAL A 56 1.14 12.24 18.61
C VAL A 56 2.32 12.74 19.41
N ILE A 57 3.50 12.16 19.23
CA ILE A 57 4.70 12.56 19.97
C ILE A 57 5.41 13.77 19.33
N LYS A 58 4.84 14.32 18.26
CA LYS A 58 5.41 15.48 17.53
C LYS A 58 6.86 15.23 17.13
N SER A 59 7.15 14.01 16.68
CA SER A 59 8.48 13.64 16.22
C SER A 59 8.81 14.36 14.92
N THR A 60 10.07 14.77 14.77
CA THR A 60 10.58 15.30 13.51
C THR A 60 11.03 14.19 12.56
N ARG A 61 10.98 12.93 13.00
CA ARG A 61 11.36 11.79 12.20
C ARG A 61 10.34 11.58 11.07
N ALA A 62 10.83 11.52 9.83
CA ALA A 62 10.00 11.12 8.70
C ALA A 62 9.91 9.59 8.67
N ALA A 63 8.75 9.06 8.28
CA ALA A 63 8.59 7.63 8.10
C ALA A 63 9.51 7.12 7.00
N VAL A 64 10.11 5.95 7.20
CA VAL A 64 10.95 5.30 6.21
C VAL A 64 10.13 4.27 5.46
N TRP A 65 10.04 4.42 4.14
CA TRP A 65 9.27 3.56 3.28
C TRP A 65 10.18 2.60 2.53
N PHE A 66 9.73 1.37 2.39
CA PHE A 66 10.45 0.30 1.69
C PHE A 66 9.61 -0.19 0.52
N ASP A 67 10.28 -0.50 -0.58
CA ASP A 67 9.62 -1.13 -1.72
C ASP A 67 9.35 -2.60 -1.41
N ASP A 68 8.13 -3.06 -1.73
CA ASP A 68 7.82 -4.48 -1.64
C ASP A 68 8.58 -5.22 -2.75
N ALA A 69 9.43 -6.17 -2.36
CA ALA A 69 10.29 -6.87 -3.31
C ALA A 69 9.51 -7.61 -4.40
N ASN A 70 8.26 -8.01 -4.12
CA ASN A 70 7.41 -8.71 -5.08
C ASN A 70 6.48 -7.80 -5.87
N LEU A 71 6.34 -6.53 -5.43
CA LEU A 71 5.41 -5.56 -6.01
C LEU A 71 6.14 -4.29 -6.44
N VAL A 72 7.36 -4.45 -6.97
CA VAL A 72 8.19 -3.34 -7.41
C VAL A 72 8.26 -3.32 -8.94
N ALA A 73 8.08 -2.13 -9.52
CA ALA A 73 8.20 -1.88 -10.96
C ALA A 73 7.32 -2.83 -11.80
N LEU A 74 6.11 -3.11 -11.32
CA LEU A 74 5.17 -3.99 -12.03
C LEU A 74 4.30 -3.19 -13.00
N SER A 75 3.88 -3.84 -14.08
CA SER A 75 2.97 -3.29 -15.07
C SER A 75 1.79 -4.22 -15.34
N CYS A 76 1.47 -5.09 -14.40
CA CYS A 76 0.36 -6.04 -14.51
C CYS A 76 -0.36 -6.13 -13.16
N ASN A 77 -1.55 -6.72 -13.16
CA ASN A 77 -2.27 -7.00 -11.92
C ASN A 77 -1.48 -7.99 -11.08
N TYR A 78 -1.45 -7.77 -9.77
CA TYR A 78 -0.71 -8.64 -8.86
C TYR A 78 -1.27 -8.55 -7.46
N THR A 79 -0.99 -9.58 -6.67
CA THR A 79 -1.38 -9.63 -5.27
C THR A 79 -0.16 -9.88 -4.40
N GLY A 80 -0.21 -9.37 -3.18
CA GLY A 80 0.82 -9.62 -2.17
C GLY A 80 0.21 -9.86 -0.82
N ASN A 81 1.00 -10.36 0.11
CA ASN A 81 0.55 -10.66 1.45
C ASN A 81 1.66 -10.33 2.45
N TYR A 82 1.28 -9.73 3.56
CA TYR A 82 2.19 -9.42 4.67
C TYR A 82 1.77 -10.24 5.88
N MET A 83 2.67 -11.10 6.34
CA MET A 83 2.49 -11.89 7.55
C MET A 83 3.36 -11.39 8.70
N PHE A 84 4.21 -10.39 8.44
CA PHE A 84 4.94 -9.67 9.48
C PHE A 84 4.27 -8.32 9.73
N PRO A 85 4.38 -7.75 10.95
CA PRO A 85 3.70 -6.50 11.25
C PRO A 85 4.17 -5.35 10.37
N VAL A 86 3.21 -4.65 9.76
CA VAL A 86 3.43 -3.49 8.91
C VAL A 86 2.50 -2.39 9.38
N ALA A 87 3.01 -1.18 9.57
CA ALA A 87 2.21 -0.09 10.11
C ALA A 87 1.32 0.58 9.05
N ALA A 88 1.80 0.68 7.81
CA ALA A 88 1.05 1.30 6.73
C ALA A 88 1.58 0.87 5.37
N VAL A 89 0.73 0.96 4.35
CA VAL A 89 1.11 0.72 2.95
C VAL A 89 0.66 1.89 2.09
N ARG A 90 1.30 2.07 0.95
CA ARG A 90 0.91 3.06 -0.05
C ARG A 90 1.26 2.58 -1.44
N LEU A 91 0.60 3.16 -2.44
CA LEU A 91 0.81 2.86 -3.86
C LEU A 91 1.60 4.00 -4.49
N ASN A 92 2.72 3.65 -5.14
CA ASN A 92 3.51 4.59 -5.92
C ASN A 92 3.33 4.27 -7.40
N CYS A 93 2.58 5.11 -8.09
CA CYS A 93 2.37 4.97 -9.53
C CYS A 93 3.55 5.60 -10.26
N THR A 94 4.31 4.77 -10.99
CA THR A 94 5.50 5.21 -11.71
C THR A 94 5.25 5.50 -13.17
N ALA A 95 4.15 4.98 -13.73
CA ALA A 95 3.75 5.26 -15.10
C ALA A 95 2.24 5.10 -15.21
N ALA A 96 1.60 6.02 -15.93
CA ALA A 96 0.17 5.92 -16.23
C ALA A 96 -0.09 6.65 -17.54
N SER A 97 -0.65 5.91 -18.52
CA SER A 97 -1.03 6.47 -19.81
C SER A 97 -2.39 5.88 -20.15
N SER A 98 -3.45 6.69 -20.00
CA SER A 98 -4.84 6.29 -20.20
C SER A 98 -5.21 5.07 -19.35
N ALA A 99 -4.61 4.93 -18.17
CA ALA A 99 -4.82 3.79 -17.28
C ALA A 99 -5.23 4.29 -15.89
N GLN A 100 -5.92 3.43 -15.16
CA GLN A 100 -6.34 3.68 -13.79
C GLN A 100 -5.88 2.51 -12.93
N LEU A 101 -5.16 2.84 -11.84
CA LEU A 101 -4.68 1.85 -10.88
C LEU A 101 -5.52 1.90 -9.62
N THR A 102 -5.91 0.74 -9.13
CA THR A 102 -6.60 0.62 -7.85
C THR A 102 -5.87 -0.37 -6.97
N MET A 103 -5.52 0.06 -5.77
CA MET A 103 -4.96 -0.82 -4.74
C MET A 103 -6.05 -1.12 -3.72
N CYS A 104 -6.30 -2.40 -3.48
CA CYS A 104 -7.21 -2.89 -2.44
C CYS A 104 -6.39 -3.50 -1.32
N VAL A 105 -6.66 -3.11 -0.08
CA VAL A 105 -5.98 -3.63 1.10
C VAL A 105 -7.02 -4.22 2.03
N LEU A 106 -6.81 -5.47 2.43
CA LEU A 106 -7.70 -6.16 3.35
C LEU A 106 -6.86 -6.77 4.47
N GLN A 107 -7.14 -6.34 5.69
CA GLN A 107 -6.51 -6.91 6.88
C GLN A 107 -7.42 -7.95 7.51
N GLY A 108 -6.95 -9.19 7.57
CA GLY A 108 -7.63 -10.25 8.29
C GLY A 108 -7.33 -10.17 9.78
N GLY A 109 -8.10 -10.90 10.58
CA GLY A 109 -7.89 -11.00 12.01
C GLY A 109 -9.13 -11.46 12.73
N PRO A 110 -9.03 -11.66 14.06
CA PRO A 110 -10.17 -12.07 14.87
C PRO A 110 -11.19 -10.93 14.90
N GLY A 111 -12.38 -11.18 14.55
CA GLY A 111 -13.42 -10.17 14.64
C GLY A 111 -14.25 -9.99 13.43
#